data_7a0673353af8e3194d6dbbb8364f083f
#
_entry.id   7a0673353af8e3194d6dbbb8364f083f
#
_cell.length_a   1.000
_cell.length_b   1.000
_cell.length_c   1.000
_cell.angle_alpha   90.00
_cell.angle_beta   90.00
_cell.angle_gamma   90.00
#
_symmetry.space_group_name_H-M   'P 1'
#
loop_
_entity.id
_entity.type
_entity.pdbx_description
1 polymer ?
#
loop_
_entity_poly.entity_id
_entity_poly.type
_entity_poly.pdbx_seq_one_letter_code
_entity_poly.pdbx_strand_id
1 'polypeptide(L)'
;MTSPLFESAGTQVPDAPPEPRATRRVALGVSYLGGAYKGWQSQLGGGTVQDTLEAALAGFTTQSMSVMCSGRTDAGVHGINQVVHLDTPLVREPFSWVRGTNTFLPPDIAVQWALEVPSSFHARNSARGRRYTYIVLQAPVRPALEAGRVGWVFRPLSQAAMEDAAQHLIGEIDFSSFRSSQCQSPTPVKTLREIRITRCATPHLPVLPTSPDALWPPVYPQDTVSARGPSASLQGQGVYWRFDFEGQAFLHHMIRNIMGCLVTIGSGVQAPDWMRVVRDARDREVAAPTFSPDGLYFLGPRYDADLNIPNVTPALGWLPGAWA
;
A
#
# COMPACT_ATOMS: atom_id res chain seq x y z
N MET A 1 78.08 6.96 -44.14
CA MET A 1 76.87 7.78 -44.43
C MET A 1 75.67 6.86 -44.33
N THR A 2 75.03 6.83 -43.17
CA THR A 2 73.85 5.99 -42.90
C THR A 2 72.71 6.90 -42.66
N SER A 3 71.70 6.80 -43.54
CA SER A 3 70.39 7.50 -43.39
C SER A 3 69.54 6.83 -42.30
N PRO A 4 68.81 7.57 -41.48
CA PRO A 4 67.84 7.01 -40.55
C PRO A 4 66.49 6.72 -41.21
N LEU A 5 65.97 5.52 -40.93
CA LEU A 5 64.59 5.10 -41.30
C LEU A 5 63.58 5.86 -40.46
N PHE A 6 62.63 6.54 -41.10
CA PHE A 6 61.43 7.10 -40.47
C PHE A 6 60.41 5.99 -40.22
N GLU A 7 60.20 5.66 -38.96
CA GLU A 7 59.02 4.89 -38.53
C GLU A 7 57.75 5.74 -38.62
N SER A 8 56.81 5.26 -39.41
CA SER A 8 55.48 5.88 -39.51
C SER A 8 54.67 5.55 -38.25
N ALA A 9 54.39 6.53 -37.40
CA ALA A 9 53.46 6.44 -36.32
C ALA A 9 52.04 6.14 -36.87
N GLY A 10 51.55 4.95 -36.62
CA GLY A 10 50.19 4.57 -36.93
C GLY A 10 49.20 5.40 -36.11
N THR A 11 48.40 6.17 -36.80
CA THR A 11 47.26 6.93 -36.23
C THR A 11 46.21 5.91 -35.73
N GLN A 12 46.11 5.69 -34.42
CA GLN A 12 44.97 4.96 -33.82
C GLN A 12 43.69 5.80 -34.09
N VAL A 13 42.81 5.24 -34.89
CA VAL A 13 41.43 5.75 -35.05
C VAL A 13 40.76 5.55 -33.67
N PRO A 14 40.19 6.61 -33.07
CA PRO A 14 39.46 6.45 -31.83
C PRO A 14 38.28 5.52 -32.04
N ASP A 15 38.15 4.53 -31.16
CA ASP A 15 37.03 3.61 -31.15
C ASP A 15 35.70 4.39 -31.18
N ALA A 16 34.83 4.04 -32.10
CA ALA A 16 33.48 4.61 -32.17
C ALA A 16 32.78 4.43 -30.82
N PRO A 17 32.04 5.42 -30.30
CA PRO A 17 31.32 5.28 -29.06
C PRO A 17 30.40 4.05 -29.15
N PRO A 18 30.35 3.22 -28.09
CA PRO A 18 29.55 2.00 -28.11
C PRO A 18 28.08 2.37 -28.40
N GLU A 19 27.47 1.63 -29.32
CA GLU A 19 26.05 1.80 -29.65
C GLU A 19 25.21 1.75 -28.38
N PRO A 20 24.19 2.61 -28.24
CA PRO A 20 23.31 2.60 -27.07
C PRO A 20 22.65 1.24 -26.95
N ARG A 21 22.97 0.51 -25.89
CA ARG A 21 22.36 -0.80 -25.62
C ARG A 21 20.85 -0.63 -25.50
N ALA A 22 20.08 -1.46 -26.21
CA ALA A 22 18.61 -1.47 -26.13
C ALA A 22 18.17 -1.58 -24.66
N THR A 23 17.38 -0.63 -24.19
CA THR A 23 16.83 -0.65 -22.84
C THR A 23 15.57 -1.52 -22.81
N ARG A 24 15.43 -2.29 -21.73
CA ARG A 24 14.24 -3.08 -21.42
C ARG A 24 13.52 -2.43 -20.26
N ARG A 25 12.20 -2.58 -20.22
CA ARG A 25 11.41 -2.13 -19.08
C ARG A 25 11.05 -3.32 -18.20
N VAL A 26 11.36 -3.22 -16.91
CA VAL A 26 11.04 -4.23 -15.90
C VAL A 26 10.07 -3.62 -14.90
N ALA A 27 8.95 -4.32 -14.66
CA ALA A 27 8.02 -4.00 -13.59
C ALA A 27 8.30 -4.89 -12.39
N LEU A 28 8.21 -4.31 -11.19
CA LEU A 28 8.38 -5.01 -9.91
C LEU A 28 7.15 -4.76 -9.04
N GLY A 29 6.68 -5.80 -8.36
CA GLY A 29 5.71 -5.69 -7.29
C GLY A 29 6.41 -5.67 -5.94
N VAL A 30 6.16 -4.63 -5.14
CA VAL A 30 6.87 -4.37 -3.88
C VAL A 30 5.88 -4.33 -2.73
N SER A 31 6.16 -5.06 -1.66
CA SER A 31 5.45 -4.96 -0.38
C SER A 31 6.35 -4.30 0.66
N TYR A 32 5.73 -3.53 1.59
CA TYR A 32 6.47 -2.88 2.66
C TYR A 32 5.60 -2.54 3.88
N LEU A 33 6.22 -2.56 5.05
CA LEU A 33 5.69 -1.97 6.28
C LEU A 33 6.16 -0.51 6.35
N GLY A 34 5.24 0.43 6.16
CA GLY A 34 5.57 1.86 6.03
C GLY A 34 5.93 2.57 7.32
N GLY A 35 5.73 1.93 8.48
CA GLY A 35 5.84 2.57 9.80
C GLY A 35 7.18 3.24 10.10
N ALA A 36 8.27 2.70 9.57
CA ALA A 36 9.63 3.25 9.75
C ALA A 36 10.02 4.30 8.69
N TYR A 37 9.16 4.54 7.68
CA TYR A 37 9.50 5.35 6.51
C TYR A 37 8.72 6.66 6.44
N LYS A 38 9.35 7.68 5.86
CA LYS A 38 8.75 8.99 5.56
C LYS A 38 7.83 8.95 4.32
N GLY A 39 7.21 7.80 4.07
CA GLY A 39 6.38 7.51 2.91
C GLY A 39 7.17 6.91 1.75
N TRP A 40 6.49 6.81 0.60
CA TRP A 40 7.09 6.21 -0.58
C TRP A 40 8.15 7.10 -1.23
N GLN A 41 7.79 8.34 -1.56
CA GLN A 41 8.54 9.21 -2.47
C GLN A 41 9.86 9.68 -1.88
N SER A 42 10.96 9.51 -2.63
CA SER A 42 12.26 10.11 -2.32
C SER A 42 12.14 11.60 -2.06
N GLN A 43 12.80 12.08 -1.02
CA GLN A 43 12.79 13.47 -0.60
C GLN A 43 14.13 13.86 0.04
N LEU A 44 14.35 15.16 0.19
CA LEU A 44 15.55 15.67 0.83
C LEU A 44 15.68 15.10 2.25
N GLY A 45 16.83 14.49 2.52
CA GLY A 45 17.12 13.82 3.80
C GLY A 45 16.75 12.33 3.84
N GLY A 46 16.27 11.75 2.75
CA GLY A 46 16.07 10.30 2.60
C GLY A 46 15.09 9.68 3.60
N GLY A 47 15.24 8.39 3.85
CA GLY A 47 14.40 7.62 4.79
C GLY A 47 13.05 7.24 4.20
N THR A 48 12.97 7.04 2.90
CA THR A 48 11.76 6.65 2.17
C THR A 48 11.88 5.22 1.63
N VAL A 49 10.74 4.62 1.30
CA VAL A 49 10.71 3.29 0.68
C VAL A 49 11.41 3.30 -0.68
N GLN A 50 11.23 4.36 -1.46
CA GLN A 50 11.87 4.51 -2.78
C GLN A 50 13.39 4.55 -2.65
N ASP A 51 13.95 5.35 -1.75
CA ASP A 51 15.40 5.44 -1.55
C ASP A 51 16.01 4.08 -1.18
N THR A 52 15.31 3.34 -0.30
CA THR A 52 15.75 2.02 0.16
C THR A 52 15.69 0.99 -0.98
N LEU A 53 14.64 1.00 -1.78
CA LEU A 53 14.51 0.12 -2.94
C LEU A 53 15.56 0.42 -4.02
N GLU A 54 15.78 1.69 -4.35
CA GLU A 54 16.77 2.11 -5.35
C GLU A 54 18.19 1.78 -4.90
N ALA A 55 18.50 1.92 -3.61
CA ALA A 55 19.78 1.50 -3.04
C ALA A 55 19.99 -0.03 -3.13
N ALA A 56 18.94 -0.82 -2.85
CA ALA A 56 18.99 -2.28 -2.97
C ALA A 56 19.15 -2.73 -4.43
N LEU A 57 18.45 -2.09 -5.36
CA LEU A 57 18.61 -2.32 -6.79
C LEU A 57 20.03 -1.98 -7.26
N ALA A 58 20.59 -0.87 -6.78
CA ALA A 58 21.97 -0.49 -7.10
C ALA A 58 22.99 -1.48 -6.53
N GLY A 59 22.78 -1.98 -5.32
CA GLY A 59 23.62 -3.05 -4.73
C GLY A 59 23.58 -4.34 -5.55
N PHE A 60 22.41 -4.75 -6.02
CA PHE A 60 22.23 -5.95 -6.84
C PHE A 60 22.80 -5.80 -8.26
N THR A 61 22.60 -4.65 -8.88
CA THR A 61 22.96 -4.43 -10.30
C THR A 61 24.31 -3.80 -10.50
N THR A 62 24.93 -3.26 -9.45
CA THR A 62 26.12 -2.40 -9.50
C THR A 62 25.95 -1.14 -10.34
N GLN A 63 24.70 -0.72 -10.58
CA GLN A 63 24.35 0.46 -11.36
C GLN A 63 23.28 1.26 -10.64
N SER A 64 23.33 2.58 -10.71
CA SER A 64 22.23 3.42 -10.21
C SER A 64 20.95 3.17 -11.00
N MET A 65 19.86 2.88 -10.28
CA MET A 65 18.56 2.60 -10.85
C MET A 65 17.54 3.56 -10.25
N SER A 66 16.70 4.14 -11.08
CA SER A 66 15.56 4.96 -10.64
C SER A 66 14.26 4.25 -10.96
N VAL A 67 13.33 4.26 -10.01
CA VAL A 67 12.04 3.61 -10.17
C VAL A 67 10.88 4.60 -10.23
N MET A 68 9.89 4.28 -11.05
CA MET A 68 8.63 5.03 -11.14
C MET A 68 7.48 4.20 -10.55
N CYS A 69 6.84 4.70 -9.49
CA CYS A 69 5.76 3.99 -8.79
C CYS A 69 4.37 4.25 -9.37
N SER A 70 3.44 3.32 -9.11
CA SER A 70 2.03 3.42 -9.49
C SER A 70 1.23 4.40 -8.64
N GLY A 71 1.62 4.60 -7.39
CA GLY A 71 0.97 5.52 -6.45
C GLY A 71 1.87 5.82 -5.26
N ARG A 72 1.93 7.08 -4.84
CA ARG A 72 2.64 7.47 -3.62
C ARG A 72 1.81 7.08 -2.41
N THR A 73 2.48 6.67 -1.33
CA THR A 73 1.89 6.47 -0.01
C THR A 73 2.48 7.47 0.97
N ASP A 74 1.67 7.91 1.93
CA ASP A 74 2.09 8.84 2.98
C ASP A 74 3.05 8.16 3.97
N ALA A 75 3.71 8.93 4.82
CA ALA A 75 4.49 8.43 5.95
C ALA A 75 3.63 7.51 6.82
N GLY A 76 4.17 6.34 7.18
CA GLY A 76 3.50 5.33 7.99
C GLY A 76 2.56 4.39 7.24
N VAL A 77 2.16 4.71 6.00
CA VAL A 77 1.25 3.88 5.20
C VAL A 77 1.97 2.68 4.60
N HIS A 78 1.36 1.51 4.69
CA HIS A 78 1.91 0.25 4.20
C HIS A 78 1.59 0.02 2.72
N GLY A 79 2.36 -0.83 2.06
CA GLY A 79 2.10 -1.29 0.70
C GLY A 79 2.09 -2.81 0.62
N ILE A 80 1.07 -3.36 -0.03
CA ILE A 80 0.94 -4.80 -0.26
C ILE A 80 1.47 -5.17 -1.64
N ASN A 81 1.06 -4.41 -2.65
CA ASN A 81 1.48 -4.63 -4.03
C ASN A 81 1.69 -3.27 -4.73
N GLN A 82 2.66 -2.49 -4.25
CA GLN A 82 3.13 -1.33 -4.98
C GLN A 82 3.78 -1.78 -6.26
N VAL A 83 3.33 -1.30 -7.39
CA VAL A 83 3.96 -1.60 -8.68
C VAL A 83 4.88 -0.46 -9.08
N VAL A 84 6.12 -0.80 -9.37
CA VAL A 84 7.09 0.13 -9.94
C VAL A 84 7.58 -0.37 -11.29
N HIS A 85 8.14 0.52 -12.11
CA HIS A 85 8.93 0.12 -13.26
C HIS A 85 10.27 0.86 -13.30
N LEU A 86 11.22 0.25 -13.96
CA LEU A 86 12.53 0.81 -14.26
C LEU A 86 12.94 0.43 -15.69
N ASP A 87 13.80 1.25 -16.30
CA ASP A 87 14.43 0.97 -17.58
C ASP A 87 15.89 0.55 -17.35
N THR A 88 16.31 -0.51 -18.01
CA THR A 88 17.66 -1.08 -17.82
C THR A 88 18.19 -1.76 -19.07
N PRO A 89 19.50 -1.69 -19.37
CA PRO A 89 20.13 -2.48 -20.42
C PRO A 89 20.43 -3.93 -19.98
N LEU A 90 20.20 -4.27 -18.70
CA LEU A 90 20.54 -5.58 -18.15
C LEU A 90 19.50 -6.62 -18.55
N VAL A 91 19.98 -7.76 -19.06
CA VAL A 91 19.17 -8.94 -19.35
C VAL A 91 19.29 -9.90 -18.18
N ARG A 92 18.22 -10.11 -17.43
CA ARG A 92 18.15 -11.02 -16.29
C ARG A 92 16.80 -11.70 -16.25
N GLU A 93 16.79 -12.95 -15.82
CA GLU A 93 15.55 -13.67 -15.56
C GLU A 93 14.72 -12.96 -14.47
N PRO A 94 13.38 -12.93 -14.58
CA PRO A 94 12.50 -12.25 -13.61
C PRO A 94 12.79 -12.62 -12.15
N PHE A 95 13.00 -13.91 -11.86
CA PHE A 95 13.28 -14.37 -10.49
C PHE A 95 14.65 -13.89 -9.97
N SER A 96 15.61 -13.59 -10.85
CA SER A 96 16.89 -12.98 -10.46
C SER A 96 16.71 -11.56 -9.93
N TRP A 97 15.77 -10.79 -10.49
CA TRP A 97 15.40 -9.48 -9.96
C TRP A 97 14.84 -9.56 -8.55
N VAL A 98 13.95 -10.54 -8.30
CA VAL A 98 13.34 -10.77 -6.99
C VAL A 98 14.41 -11.14 -5.96
N ARG A 99 15.14 -12.23 -6.20
CA ARG A 99 16.15 -12.71 -5.23
C ARG A 99 17.28 -11.73 -5.01
N GLY A 100 17.83 -11.21 -6.10
CA GLY A 100 18.98 -10.32 -6.05
C GLY A 100 18.67 -9.03 -5.28
N THR A 101 17.54 -8.38 -5.57
CA THR A 101 17.15 -7.16 -4.86
C THR A 101 16.84 -7.44 -3.38
N ASN A 102 16.12 -8.54 -3.07
CA ASN A 102 15.78 -8.89 -1.69
C ASN A 102 17.00 -9.20 -0.80
N THR A 103 18.15 -9.56 -1.40
CA THR A 103 19.40 -9.75 -0.63
C THR A 103 19.91 -8.44 0.00
N PHE A 104 19.58 -7.31 -0.61
CA PHE A 104 20.00 -5.97 -0.14
C PHE A 104 18.89 -5.20 0.57
N LEU A 105 17.65 -5.69 0.56
CA LEU A 105 16.53 -5.04 1.24
C LEU A 105 16.47 -5.38 2.72
N PRO A 106 16.01 -4.44 3.57
CA PRO A 106 15.68 -4.74 4.96
C PRO A 106 14.43 -5.63 5.04
N PRO A 107 14.17 -6.29 6.19
CA PRO A 107 13.11 -7.29 6.33
C PRO A 107 11.68 -6.72 6.19
N ASP A 108 11.51 -5.42 6.26
CA ASP A 108 10.23 -4.71 6.14
C ASP A 108 9.90 -4.21 4.73
N ILE A 109 10.78 -4.46 3.75
CA ILE A 109 10.52 -4.26 2.31
C ILE A 109 10.89 -5.53 1.55
N ALA A 110 10.03 -5.95 0.61
CA ALA A 110 10.33 -7.10 -0.25
C ALA A 110 9.78 -6.91 -1.67
N VAL A 111 10.59 -7.27 -2.67
CA VAL A 111 10.13 -7.49 -4.04
C VAL A 111 9.46 -8.86 -4.09
N GLN A 112 8.19 -8.89 -4.47
CA GLN A 112 7.36 -10.11 -4.53
C GLN A 112 7.41 -10.79 -5.89
N TRP A 113 7.50 -10.00 -6.95
CA TRP A 113 7.55 -10.46 -8.32
C TRP A 113 8.26 -9.44 -9.22
N ALA A 114 8.74 -9.91 -10.36
CA ALA A 114 9.30 -9.12 -11.45
C ALA A 114 8.74 -9.61 -12.78
N LEU A 115 8.58 -8.71 -13.73
CA LEU A 115 8.08 -9.00 -15.06
C LEU A 115 8.70 -8.04 -16.08
N GLU A 116 9.18 -8.57 -17.22
CA GLU A 116 9.52 -7.72 -18.36
C GLU A 116 8.22 -7.24 -19.01
N VAL A 117 8.11 -5.95 -19.24
CA VAL A 117 6.89 -5.33 -19.78
C VAL A 117 7.21 -4.51 -21.03
N PRO A 118 6.24 -4.27 -21.92
CA PRO A 118 6.44 -3.37 -23.07
C PRO A 118 6.94 -1.99 -22.64
N SER A 119 7.75 -1.36 -23.48
CA SER A 119 8.26 0.00 -23.23
C SER A 119 7.15 1.05 -23.09
N SER A 120 5.95 0.78 -23.63
CA SER A 120 4.75 1.60 -23.46
C SER A 120 4.12 1.51 -22.06
N PHE A 121 4.43 0.47 -21.27
CA PHE A 121 3.92 0.34 -19.91
C PHE A 121 4.48 1.44 -19.02
N HIS A 122 3.61 2.08 -18.25
CA HIS A 122 4.01 3.05 -17.24
C HIS A 122 3.24 2.79 -15.95
N ALA A 123 3.94 2.42 -14.87
CA ALA A 123 3.32 1.99 -13.61
C ALA A 123 2.19 2.92 -13.11
N ARG A 124 2.36 4.23 -13.23
CA ARG A 124 1.36 5.22 -12.82
C ARG A 124 0.28 5.49 -13.86
N ASN A 125 0.67 5.67 -15.14
CA ASN A 125 -0.24 6.17 -16.18
C ASN A 125 -1.09 5.06 -16.78
N SER A 126 -0.56 3.82 -16.85
CA SER A 126 -1.32 2.66 -17.31
C SER A 126 -2.35 2.16 -16.29
N ALA A 127 -2.31 2.65 -15.04
CA ALA A 127 -3.22 2.21 -14.00
C ALA A 127 -4.63 2.82 -14.16
N ARG A 128 -5.66 1.95 -14.20
CA ARG A 128 -7.08 2.31 -14.29
C ARG A 128 -7.74 2.64 -12.95
N GLY A 129 -7.08 2.28 -11.87
CA GLY A 129 -7.56 2.55 -10.52
C GLY A 129 -6.52 2.20 -9.46
N ARG A 130 -6.82 2.55 -8.20
CA ARG A 130 -6.04 2.21 -7.02
C ARG A 130 -6.97 1.68 -5.96
N ARG A 131 -6.48 0.70 -5.21
CA ARG A 131 -7.22 0.07 -4.12
C ARG A 131 -6.44 0.23 -2.83
N TYR A 132 -7.17 0.51 -1.79
CA TYR A 132 -6.65 0.60 -0.43
C TYR A 132 -7.56 -0.16 0.52
N THR A 133 -6.99 -0.64 1.61
CA THR A 133 -7.77 -1.11 2.75
C THR A 133 -7.28 -0.45 4.02
N TYR A 134 -8.21 -0.17 4.90
CA TYR A 134 -7.92 0.30 6.25
C TYR A 134 -8.39 -0.75 7.24
N ILE A 135 -7.50 -1.17 8.14
CA ILE A 135 -7.83 -2.07 9.24
C ILE A 135 -7.82 -1.24 10.53
N VAL A 136 -8.94 -1.27 11.24
CA VAL A 136 -9.12 -0.53 12.49
C VAL A 136 -9.55 -1.49 13.59
N LEU A 137 -8.85 -1.48 14.71
CA LEU A 137 -9.23 -2.18 15.92
C LEU A 137 -10.09 -1.26 16.79
N GLN A 138 -11.32 -1.66 17.06
CA GLN A 138 -12.16 -1.08 18.09
C GLN A 138 -11.95 -1.84 19.39
N ALA A 139 -11.30 -1.22 20.35
CA ALA A 139 -11.02 -1.83 21.64
C ALA A 139 -10.88 -0.73 22.73
N PRO A 140 -11.24 -1.02 24.00
CA PRO A 140 -11.14 -0.03 25.07
C PRO A 140 -9.69 0.39 25.36
N VAL A 141 -8.71 -0.48 25.04
CA VAL A 141 -7.27 -0.21 25.22
C VAL A 141 -6.56 -0.32 23.87
N ARG A 142 -5.59 0.56 23.64
CA ARG A 142 -4.77 0.55 22.42
C ARG A 142 -4.03 -0.78 22.24
N PRO A 143 -3.86 -1.28 21.00
CA PRO A 143 -3.09 -2.48 20.74
C PRO A 143 -1.59 -2.24 21.03
N ALA A 144 -0.93 -3.27 21.56
CA ALA A 144 0.53 -3.29 21.70
C ALA A 144 1.19 -4.17 20.62
N LEU A 145 0.66 -5.40 20.40
CA LEU A 145 1.22 -6.35 19.42
C LEU A 145 0.97 -5.91 17.97
N GLU A 146 -0.10 -5.17 17.73
CA GLU A 146 -0.52 -4.71 16.41
C GLU A 146 -0.26 -3.20 16.21
N ALA A 147 0.48 -2.59 17.15
CA ALA A 147 0.85 -1.18 17.05
C ALA A 147 1.54 -0.88 15.71
N GLY A 148 1.12 0.20 15.04
CA GLY A 148 1.60 0.59 13.72
C GLY A 148 1.00 -0.23 12.56
N ARG A 149 0.25 -1.32 12.81
CA ARG A 149 -0.33 -2.19 11.78
C ARG A 149 -1.84 -2.05 11.65
N VAL A 150 -2.51 -1.56 12.68
CA VAL A 150 -3.94 -1.29 12.70
C VAL A 150 -4.19 0.11 13.24
N GLY A 151 -5.19 0.81 12.70
CA GLY A 151 -5.75 2.00 13.35
C GLY A 151 -6.47 1.57 14.63
N TRP A 152 -6.65 2.50 15.56
CA TRP A 152 -7.32 2.21 16.82
C TRP A 152 -8.40 3.23 17.15
N VAL A 153 -9.55 2.71 17.61
CA VAL A 153 -10.66 3.50 18.14
C VAL A 153 -11.17 2.87 19.43
N PHE A 154 -11.46 3.68 20.44
CA PHE A 154 -11.94 3.17 21.73
C PHE A 154 -13.47 3.17 21.85
N ARG A 155 -14.16 3.97 21.02
CA ARG A 155 -15.62 4.05 21.01
C ARG A 155 -16.22 2.99 20.10
N PRO A 156 -17.37 2.42 20.46
CA PRO A 156 -18.16 1.60 19.55
C PRO A 156 -18.51 2.33 18.26
N LEU A 157 -18.46 1.61 17.14
CA LEU A 157 -18.80 2.15 15.82
C LEU A 157 -20.10 1.54 15.31
N SER A 158 -20.94 2.35 14.67
CA SER A 158 -22.13 1.95 13.96
C SER A 158 -21.82 1.71 12.49
N GLN A 159 -21.90 0.45 12.03
CA GLN A 159 -21.71 0.11 10.63
C GLN A 159 -22.69 0.84 9.73
N ALA A 160 -23.99 0.78 10.04
CA ALA A 160 -25.04 1.40 9.24
C ALA A 160 -24.83 2.90 9.07
N ALA A 161 -24.45 3.62 10.14
CA ALA A 161 -24.20 5.06 10.06
C ALA A 161 -22.99 5.40 9.16
N MET A 162 -21.94 4.56 9.21
CA MET A 162 -20.76 4.76 8.36
C MET A 162 -21.04 4.41 6.89
N GLU A 163 -21.81 3.35 6.62
CA GLU A 163 -22.21 2.95 5.26
C GLU A 163 -23.13 4.03 4.62
N ASP A 164 -24.09 4.56 5.36
CA ASP A 164 -24.95 5.66 4.91
C ASP A 164 -24.12 6.90 4.57
N ALA A 165 -23.22 7.30 5.46
CA ALA A 165 -22.30 8.41 5.21
C ALA A 165 -21.40 8.19 3.98
N ALA A 166 -20.90 6.96 3.77
CA ALA A 166 -20.02 6.62 2.67
C ALA A 166 -20.69 6.80 1.29
N GLN A 167 -22.02 6.60 1.19
CA GLN A 167 -22.75 6.78 -0.07
C GLN A 167 -22.64 8.21 -0.61
N HIS A 168 -22.50 9.21 0.24
CA HIS A 168 -22.33 10.60 -0.18
C HIS A 168 -21.01 10.88 -0.91
N LEU A 169 -20.08 9.94 -0.90
CA LEU A 169 -18.74 10.09 -1.49
C LEU A 169 -18.53 9.24 -2.77
N ILE A 170 -19.53 8.47 -3.19
CA ILE A 170 -19.43 7.62 -4.38
C ILE A 170 -19.71 8.42 -5.64
N GLY A 171 -18.87 8.24 -6.67
CA GLY A 171 -18.97 8.93 -7.95
C GLY A 171 -17.84 9.89 -8.20
N GLU A 172 -18.00 10.76 -9.21
CA GLU A 172 -17.06 11.83 -9.53
C GLU A 172 -17.42 13.08 -8.72
N ILE A 173 -16.58 13.42 -7.75
CA ILE A 173 -16.85 14.42 -6.71
C ILE A 173 -15.63 15.31 -6.50
N ASP A 174 -15.86 16.55 -6.08
CA ASP A 174 -14.84 17.45 -5.56
C ASP A 174 -14.47 17.08 -4.12
N PHE A 175 -13.25 16.57 -3.92
CA PHE A 175 -12.72 16.15 -2.63
C PHE A 175 -11.86 17.23 -1.94
N SER A 176 -12.10 18.51 -2.18
CA SER A 176 -11.36 19.62 -1.54
C SER A 176 -11.35 19.54 -0.02
N SER A 177 -12.49 19.19 0.62
CA SER A 177 -12.59 19.01 2.07
C SER A 177 -11.76 17.85 2.61
N PHE A 178 -11.36 16.92 1.76
CA PHE A 178 -10.56 15.74 2.13
C PHE A 178 -9.11 15.83 1.64
N ARG A 179 -8.71 16.99 1.12
CA ARG A 179 -7.39 17.23 0.54
C ARG A 179 -6.44 17.83 1.58
N SER A 180 -5.19 17.34 1.64
CA SER A 180 -4.12 18.02 2.39
C SER A 180 -3.75 19.34 1.71
N SER A 181 -3.39 20.36 2.49
CA SER A 181 -2.85 21.64 1.99
C SER A 181 -1.58 21.47 1.15
N GLN A 182 -0.81 20.41 1.40
CA GLN A 182 0.42 20.09 0.64
C GLN A 182 0.17 19.28 -0.63
N CYS A 183 -1.09 19.02 -0.99
CA CYS A 183 -1.41 18.20 -2.15
C CYS A 183 -1.11 18.92 -3.47
N GLN A 184 -0.26 18.30 -4.29
CA GLN A 184 0.17 18.82 -5.59
C GLN A 184 -0.75 18.44 -6.77
N SER A 185 -1.90 17.77 -6.50
CA SER A 185 -2.82 17.40 -7.58
C SER A 185 -3.44 18.66 -8.23
N PRO A 186 -3.46 18.78 -9.56
CA PRO A 186 -3.99 19.97 -10.24
C PRO A 186 -5.51 20.12 -10.04
N THR A 187 -6.24 19.03 -9.85
CA THR A 187 -7.69 19.05 -9.63
C THR A 187 -8.08 18.27 -8.38
N PRO A 188 -8.99 18.79 -7.54
CA PRO A 188 -9.55 18.05 -6.42
C PRO A 188 -10.62 17.04 -6.82
N VAL A 189 -11.13 17.12 -8.05
CA VAL A 189 -12.17 16.18 -8.54
C VAL A 189 -11.55 14.82 -8.80
N LYS A 190 -12.16 13.79 -8.19
CA LYS A 190 -11.75 12.38 -8.32
C LYS A 190 -12.99 11.49 -8.40
N THR A 191 -12.82 10.31 -9.01
CA THR A 191 -13.85 9.28 -9.04
C THR A 191 -13.55 8.23 -7.98
N LEU A 192 -14.39 8.19 -6.94
CA LEU A 192 -14.40 7.12 -5.94
C LEU A 192 -15.49 6.11 -6.34
N ARG A 193 -15.09 4.86 -6.57
CA ARG A 193 -15.98 3.81 -7.09
C ARG A 193 -16.66 3.03 -5.99
N GLU A 194 -15.94 2.77 -4.91
CA GLU A 194 -16.42 1.94 -3.82
C GLU A 194 -15.80 2.37 -2.48
N ILE A 195 -16.63 2.35 -1.45
CA ILE A 195 -16.22 2.25 -0.04
C ILE A 195 -17.03 1.09 0.53
N ARG A 196 -16.34 0.00 0.90
CA ARG A 196 -16.96 -1.14 1.57
C ARG A 196 -16.51 -1.18 3.03
N ILE A 197 -17.47 -1.35 3.93
CA ILE A 197 -17.22 -1.39 5.38
C ILE A 197 -17.65 -2.75 5.89
N THR A 198 -16.71 -3.47 6.51
CA THR A 198 -16.96 -4.81 7.03
C THR A 198 -16.55 -4.89 8.48
N ARG A 199 -17.47 -5.36 9.32
CA ARG A 199 -17.16 -5.74 10.69
C ARG A 199 -16.64 -7.17 10.68
N CYS A 200 -15.40 -7.36 11.09
CA CYS A 200 -14.76 -8.67 11.10
C CYS A 200 -14.90 -9.30 12.50
N ALA A 201 -15.19 -10.59 12.54
CA ALA A 201 -15.09 -11.35 13.79
C ALA A 201 -13.64 -11.30 14.28
N THR A 202 -13.44 -11.20 15.59
CA THR A 202 -12.12 -11.36 16.19
C THR A 202 -11.56 -12.74 15.81
N PRO A 203 -10.30 -12.82 15.36
CA PRO A 203 -9.68 -14.13 15.27
C PRO A 203 -9.70 -14.74 16.66
N HIS A 204 -10.29 -15.92 16.79
CA HIS A 204 -10.07 -16.70 17.98
C HIS A 204 -8.59 -17.05 18.01
N LEU A 205 -7.82 -16.35 18.84
CA LEU A 205 -6.55 -16.93 19.28
C LEU A 205 -6.91 -18.31 19.84
N PRO A 206 -6.24 -19.40 19.42
CA PRO A 206 -6.47 -20.69 20.02
C PRO A 206 -6.33 -20.50 21.53
N VAL A 207 -7.36 -20.86 22.28
CA VAL A 207 -7.27 -20.92 23.74
C VAL A 207 -6.15 -21.92 24.01
N LEU A 208 -5.01 -21.43 24.49
CA LEU A 208 -3.93 -22.31 24.88
C LEU A 208 -4.52 -23.29 25.88
N PRO A 209 -4.35 -24.61 25.68
CA PRO A 209 -4.86 -25.58 26.62
C PRO A 209 -4.26 -25.25 27.98
N THR A 210 -5.13 -25.10 28.97
CA THR A 210 -4.74 -24.79 30.35
C THR A 210 -4.15 -26.02 31.08
N SER A 211 -4.08 -27.16 30.37
CA SER A 211 -3.48 -28.40 30.92
C SER A 211 -2.03 -28.55 30.46
N PRO A 212 -1.07 -28.79 31.35
CA PRO A 212 0.32 -29.06 31.01
C PRO A 212 0.54 -30.33 30.18
N ASP A 213 -0.48 -31.19 30.04
CA ASP A 213 -0.40 -32.46 29.32
C ASP A 213 -0.94 -32.39 27.87
N ALA A 214 -1.34 -31.23 27.40
CA ALA A 214 -1.86 -31.06 26.03
C ALA A 214 -0.72 -31.07 25.02
N LEU A 215 -0.66 -32.13 24.21
CA LEU A 215 0.28 -32.26 23.09
C LEU A 215 -0.05 -31.23 21.98
N TRP A 216 0.95 -30.50 21.53
CA TRP A 216 0.87 -29.62 20.37
C TRP A 216 1.06 -30.44 19.07
N PRO A 217 0.30 -30.17 17.98
CA PRO A 217 -0.67 -29.10 17.73
C PRO A 217 -2.12 -29.46 18.09
N PRO A 218 -2.96 -28.46 18.46
CA PRO A 218 -4.36 -28.72 18.68
C PRO A 218 -5.03 -29.14 17.38
N VAL A 219 -5.70 -30.29 17.40
CA VAL A 219 -6.61 -30.71 16.34
C VAL A 219 -7.85 -29.84 16.47
N TYR A 220 -8.12 -29.02 15.45
CA TYR A 220 -9.36 -28.25 15.39
C TYR A 220 -10.51 -29.18 15.00
N PRO A 221 -11.54 -29.42 15.83
CA PRO A 221 -12.75 -30.08 15.39
C PRO A 221 -13.50 -29.12 14.46
N GLN A 222 -13.72 -29.51 13.23
CA GLN A 222 -14.40 -28.68 12.22
C GLN A 222 -15.92 -28.52 12.46
N ASP A 223 -16.50 -29.13 13.47
CA ASP A 223 -17.94 -29.14 13.66
C ASP A 223 -18.35 -28.95 15.13
N THR A 224 -18.41 -27.71 15.62
CA THR A 224 -19.35 -27.33 16.67
C THR A 224 -19.66 -25.83 16.63
N VAL A 225 -20.40 -25.40 15.59
CA VAL A 225 -21.22 -24.20 15.72
C VAL A 225 -22.49 -24.62 16.46
N SER A 226 -22.39 -24.85 17.75
CA SER A 226 -23.55 -25.00 18.61
C SER A 226 -23.97 -23.60 19.09
N ALA A 227 -25.17 -23.21 18.67
CA ALA A 227 -25.88 -22.04 19.12
C ALA A 227 -25.92 -21.98 20.66
N ARG A 228 -25.06 -21.16 21.26
CA ARG A 228 -25.29 -20.62 22.60
C ARG A 228 -25.79 -19.19 22.44
N GLY A 229 -26.98 -18.95 23.03
CA GLY A 229 -27.69 -17.69 22.99
C GLY A 229 -26.90 -16.47 23.46
N PRO A 230 -27.43 -15.25 23.28
CA PRO A 230 -26.74 -13.99 23.49
C PRO A 230 -26.61 -13.69 24.99
N SER A 231 -25.66 -14.31 25.67
CA SER A 231 -25.37 -13.96 27.06
C SER A 231 -24.05 -14.55 27.55
N ALA A 232 -22.96 -13.96 27.07
CA ALA A 232 -21.74 -13.81 27.85
C ALA A 232 -21.10 -12.54 27.35
N SER A 233 -21.06 -11.53 28.17
CA SER A 233 -20.40 -10.26 27.94
C SER A 233 -18.96 -10.49 27.48
N LEU A 234 -18.70 -10.32 26.21
CA LEU A 234 -17.37 -10.19 25.64
C LEU A 234 -16.79 -8.82 26.05
N GLN A 235 -16.81 -8.54 27.36
CA GLN A 235 -16.13 -7.40 27.95
C GLN A 235 -14.63 -7.69 27.83
N GLY A 236 -14.00 -7.09 26.84
CA GLY A 236 -12.55 -7.12 26.65
C GLY A 236 -12.02 -7.59 25.30
N GLN A 237 -12.84 -8.16 24.43
CA GLN A 237 -12.39 -8.52 23.09
C GLN A 237 -12.60 -7.36 22.11
N GLY A 238 -11.52 -6.97 21.41
CA GLY A 238 -11.57 -5.96 20.36
C GLY A 238 -12.38 -6.45 19.15
N VAL A 239 -12.94 -5.52 18.39
CA VAL A 239 -13.61 -5.77 17.11
C VAL A 239 -12.76 -5.17 16.01
N TYR A 240 -12.50 -5.92 14.94
CA TYR A 240 -11.84 -5.40 13.77
C TYR A 240 -12.84 -4.87 12.77
N TRP A 241 -12.47 -3.74 12.19
CA TRP A 241 -13.18 -3.11 11.09
C TRP A 241 -12.26 -3.06 9.88
N ARG A 242 -12.80 -3.38 8.71
CA ARG A 242 -12.13 -3.27 7.43
C ARG A 242 -12.89 -2.29 6.56
N PHE A 243 -12.16 -1.32 6.01
CA PHE A 243 -12.67 -0.34 5.07
C PHE A 243 -11.90 -0.46 3.77
N ASP A 244 -12.56 -0.89 2.70
CA ASP A 244 -11.96 -1.01 1.39
C ASP A 244 -12.35 0.20 0.54
N PHE A 245 -11.37 0.78 -0.13
CA PHE A 245 -11.54 1.93 -1.01
C PHE A 245 -11.05 1.58 -2.41
N GLU A 246 -11.88 1.83 -3.43
CA GLU A 246 -11.48 1.76 -4.83
C GLU A 246 -11.83 3.05 -5.55
N GLY A 247 -10.85 3.64 -6.25
CA GLY A 247 -11.05 4.86 -7.03
C GLY A 247 -10.05 4.97 -8.18
N GLN A 248 -10.30 5.93 -9.08
CA GLN A 248 -9.38 6.20 -10.17
C GLN A 248 -8.04 6.73 -9.66
N ALA A 249 -8.10 7.68 -8.74
CA ALA A 249 -6.94 8.29 -8.09
C ALA A 249 -7.37 8.88 -6.74
N PHE A 250 -6.39 9.12 -5.87
CA PHE A 250 -6.61 9.72 -4.55
C PHE A 250 -5.71 10.95 -4.37
N LEU A 251 -6.21 11.94 -3.65
CA LEU A 251 -5.45 13.11 -3.22
C LEU A 251 -4.58 12.77 -2.01
N HIS A 252 -3.58 13.59 -1.75
CA HIS A 252 -2.77 13.46 -0.54
C HIS A 252 -3.66 13.57 0.72
N HIS A 253 -3.55 12.62 1.63
CA HIS A 253 -4.35 12.39 2.83
C HIS A 253 -5.84 12.07 2.61
N MET A 254 -6.34 11.97 1.38
CA MET A 254 -7.77 11.84 1.09
C MET A 254 -8.44 10.71 1.87
N ILE A 255 -7.93 9.49 1.81
CA ILE A 255 -8.52 8.33 2.50
C ILE A 255 -8.48 8.55 4.02
N ARG A 256 -7.40 9.05 4.57
CA ARG A 256 -7.24 9.30 6.01
C ARG A 256 -8.20 10.38 6.51
N ASN A 257 -8.48 11.41 5.71
CA ASN A 257 -9.44 12.46 6.04
C ASN A 257 -10.88 11.93 5.96
N ILE A 258 -11.20 11.09 4.97
CA ILE A 258 -12.48 10.37 4.90
C ILE A 258 -12.66 9.47 6.12
N MET A 259 -11.61 8.72 6.51
CA MET A 259 -11.65 7.85 7.70
C MET A 259 -11.91 8.63 8.99
N GLY A 260 -11.29 9.81 9.15
CA GLY A 260 -11.57 10.68 10.30
C GLY A 260 -13.06 11.02 10.40
N CYS A 261 -13.70 11.37 9.28
CA CYS A 261 -15.14 11.66 9.24
C CYS A 261 -15.99 10.41 9.48
N LEU A 262 -15.64 9.27 8.85
CA LEU A 262 -16.37 8.01 9.06
C LEU A 262 -16.32 7.54 10.52
N VAL A 263 -15.17 7.62 11.18
CA VAL A 263 -15.02 7.28 12.59
C VAL A 263 -15.82 8.24 13.49
N THR A 264 -15.83 9.53 13.18
CA THR A 264 -16.61 10.55 13.89
C THR A 264 -18.10 10.26 13.81
N ILE A 265 -18.60 9.88 12.62
CA ILE A 265 -19.99 9.50 12.38
C ILE A 265 -20.29 8.16 13.06
N GLY A 266 -19.45 7.14 12.82
CA GLY A 266 -19.62 5.80 13.37
C GLY A 266 -19.71 5.79 14.90
N SER A 267 -18.96 6.67 15.57
CA SER A 267 -19.00 6.85 17.02
C SER A 267 -20.18 7.69 17.54
N GLY A 268 -21.10 8.13 16.66
CA GLY A 268 -22.30 8.88 17.01
C GLY A 268 -22.04 10.36 17.35
N VAL A 269 -20.86 10.89 17.09
CA VAL A 269 -20.53 12.30 17.33
C VAL A 269 -21.21 13.21 16.30
N GLN A 270 -21.34 12.72 15.06
CA GLN A 270 -22.03 13.40 13.97
C GLN A 270 -23.03 12.45 13.30
N ALA A 271 -24.11 12.99 12.73
CA ALA A 271 -25.08 12.23 11.94
C ALA A 271 -24.47 11.87 10.55
N PRO A 272 -24.97 10.81 9.86
CA PRO A 272 -24.50 10.43 8.52
C PRO A 272 -24.52 11.56 7.49
N ASP A 273 -25.55 12.38 7.47
CA ASP A 273 -25.70 13.53 6.57
C ASP A 273 -24.57 14.59 6.72
N TRP A 274 -23.87 14.59 7.85
CA TRP A 274 -22.73 15.49 8.04
C TRP A 274 -21.63 15.24 6.99
N MET A 275 -21.49 14.01 6.49
CA MET A 275 -20.53 13.73 5.41
C MET A 275 -20.84 14.56 4.15
N ARG A 276 -22.12 14.72 3.82
CA ARG A 276 -22.57 15.58 2.71
C ARG A 276 -22.24 17.06 2.98
N VAL A 277 -22.47 17.53 4.20
CA VAL A 277 -22.11 18.90 4.60
C VAL A 277 -20.62 19.15 4.43
N VAL A 278 -19.77 18.22 4.91
CA VAL A 278 -18.32 18.31 4.76
C VAL A 278 -17.91 18.31 3.28
N ARG A 279 -18.46 17.42 2.47
CA ARG A 279 -18.18 17.35 1.03
C ARG A 279 -18.51 18.69 0.34
N ASP A 280 -19.70 19.22 0.59
CA ASP A 280 -20.23 20.39 -0.11
C ASP A 280 -19.57 21.70 0.34
N ALA A 281 -19.01 21.73 1.56
CA ALA A 281 -18.24 22.86 2.08
C ALA A 281 -16.95 23.14 1.27
N ARG A 282 -16.34 22.12 0.67
CA ARG A 282 -15.05 22.24 -0.05
C ARG A 282 -13.95 22.88 0.79
N ASP A 283 -14.04 22.71 2.08
CA ASP A 283 -13.13 23.25 3.06
C ASP A 283 -12.61 22.13 3.99
N ARG A 284 -11.27 22.01 4.09
CA ARG A 284 -10.62 21.00 4.93
C ARG A 284 -10.90 21.19 6.42
N GLU A 285 -11.12 22.42 6.86
CA GLU A 285 -11.29 22.73 8.27
C GLU A 285 -12.64 22.27 8.82
N VAL A 286 -13.64 22.09 7.96
CA VAL A 286 -14.96 21.55 8.32
C VAL A 286 -14.91 20.03 8.59
N ALA A 287 -13.95 19.34 8.00
CA ALA A 287 -13.81 17.89 8.15
C ALA A 287 -13.13 17.52 9.48
N ALA A 288 -13.34 16.27 9.91
CA ALA A 288 -12.67 15.70 11.08
C ALA A 288 -11.13 15.71 10.94
N PRO A 289 -10.38 15.60 12.06
CA PRO A 289 -8.95 15.42 12.03
C PRO A 289 -8.52 14.24 11.16
N THR A 290 -7.35 14.36 10.53
CA THR A 290 -6.76 13.28 9.73
C THR A 290 -6.52 12.04 10.59
N PHE A 291 -7.07 10.89 10.21
CA PHE A 291 -6.89 9.65 10.94
C PHE A 291 -5.45 9.14 10.83
N SER A 292 -4.98 8.35 11.84
CA SER A 292 -3.62 7.78 11.87
C SER A 292 -3.29 7.03 10.58
N PRO A 293 -2.06 7.03 10.08
CA PRO A 293 -1.67 6.18 8.96
C PRO A 293 -1.66 4.68 9.31
N ASP A 294 -1.60 4.36 10.61
CA ASP A 294 -1.56 2.98 11.08
C ASP A 294 -2.78 2.20 10.58
N GLY A 295 -2.53 1.06 9.99
CA GLY A 295 -3.57 0.21 9.43
C GLY A 295 -4.02 0.57 8.02
N LEU A 296 -3.49 1.61 7.38
CA LEU A 296 -3.74 1.89 5.97
C LEU A 296 -2.75 1.14 5.08
N TYR A 297 -3.30 0.35 4.16
CA TYR A 297 -2.55 -0.49 3.21
C TYR A 297 -2.93 -0.14 1.77
N PHE A 298 -1.94 0.20 0.97
CA PHE A 298 -2.08 0.27 -0.48
C PHE A 298 -2.10 -1.15 -1.06
N LEU A 299 -3.24 -1.61 -1.52
CA LEU A 299 -3.42 -2.94 -2.10
C LEU A 299 -2.83 -3.07 -3.50
N GLY A 300 -2.59 -1.94 -4.14
CA GLY A 300 -2.02 -1.87 -5.48
C GLY A 300 -2.92 -1.23 -6.52
N PRO A 301 -2.36 -0.97 -7.69
CA PRO A 301 -3.09 -0.46 -8.85
C PRO A 301 -3.93 -1.55 -9.51
N ARG A 302 -4.93 -1.15 -10.28
CA ARG A 302 -5.59 -1.98 -11.28
C ARG A 302 -5.06 -1.62 -12.65
N TYR A 303 -4.73 -2.63 -13.44
CA TYR A 303 -4.34 -2.51 -14.84
C TYR A 303 -5.30 -3.28 -15.74
N ASP A 304 -5.25 -3.00 -17.03
CA ASP A 304 -5.94 -3.81 -18.03
C ASP A 304 -5.34 -5.24 -18.06
N ALA A 305 -6.17 -6.22 -18.32
CA ALA A 305 -5.79 -7.64 -18.21
C ALA A 305 -4.71 -8.07 -19.22
N ASP A 306 -4.67 -7.41 -20.38
CA ASP A 306 -3.69 -7.63 -21.46
C ASP A 306 -2.24 -7.34 -21.05
N LEU A 307 -2.04 -6.51 -20.04
CA LEU A 307 -0.71 -6.20 -19.48
C LEU A 307 -0.14 -7.33 -18.61
N ASN A 308 -0.94 -8.34 -18.26
CA ASN A 308 -0.55 -9.50 -17.45
C ASN A 308 0.20 -9.15 -16.15
N ILE A 309 -0.02 -7.96 -15.59
CA ILE A 309 0.59 -7.55 -14.32
C ILE A 309 -0.01 -8.39 -13.19
N PRO A 310 0.81 -9.06 -12.37
CA PRO A 310 0.32 -9.87 -11.27
C PRO A 310 -0.55 -9.07 -10.30
N ASN A 311 -1.80 -9.51 -10.13
CA ASN A 311 -2.70 -8.96 -9.13
C ASN A 311 -2.54 -9.76 -7.84
N VAL A 312 -1.38 -9.60 -7.20
CA VAL A 312 -1.10 -10.31 -5.95
C VAL A 312 -1.95 -9.69 -4.86
N THR A 313 -2.86 -10.49 -4.32
CA THR A 313 -3.47 -10.21 -3.04
C THR A 313 -2.72 -11.08 -2.01
N PRO A 314 -1.74 -10.55 -1.28
CA PRO A 314 -1.09 -11.35 -0.26
C PRO A 314 -2.15 -11.78 0.74
N ALA A 315 -2.11 -13.06 1.09
CA ALA A 315 -2.85 -13.55 2.23
C ALA A 315 -2.28 -12.86 3.48
N LEU A 316 -2.88 -11.75 3.87
CA LEU A 316 -2.68 -11.20 5.21
C LEU A 316 -3.37 -12.16 6.19
N GLY A 317 -2.84 -13.38 6.28
CA GLY A 317 -3.44 -14.49 7.03
C GLY A 317 -3.60 -14.24 8.54
N TRP A 318 -3.07 -13.11 9.01
CA TRP A 318 -3.28 -12.61 10.36
C TRP A 318 -4.47 -11.64 10.47
N LEU A 319 -5.03 -11.16 9.34
CA LEU A 319 -6.21 -10.32 9.34
C LEU A 319 -7.48 -11.18 9.33
N PRO A 320 -8.47 -10.88 10.19
CA PRO A 320 -9.76 -11.54 10.18
C PRO A 320 -10.49 -11.29 8.85
N GLY A 321 -10.99 -12.36 8.26
CA GLY A 321 -11.70 -12.30 6.98
C GLY A 321 -10.74 -12.32 5.80
N ALA A 322 -10.40 -13.54 5.35
CA ALA A 322 -9.66 -13.75 4.12
C ALA A 322 -10.31 -12.99 2.97
N TRP A 323 -9.46 -12.44 2.13
CA TRP A 323 -9.82 -11.79 0.88
C TRP A 323 -10.52 -12.80 -0.04
N ALA A 324 -11.85 -12.81 -0.07
CA ALA A 324 -12.62 -13.49 -1.09
C ALA A 324 -12.77 -12.63 -2.34
#